data_dc2711e416855d08792e2a75bb09f2f2
#
_entry.id   dc2711e416855d08792e2a75bb09f2f2
#
_cell.length_a   1.000
_cell.length_b   1.000
_cell.length_c   1.000
_cell.angle_alpha   90.00
_cell.angle_beta   90.00
_cell.angle_gamma   90.00
#
_symmetry.space_group_name_H-M   'P 1'
#
loop_
_entity.id
_entity.type
_entity.pdbx_description
1 polymer ?
#
loop_
_entity_poly.entity_id
_entity_poly.type
_entity_poly.pdbx_seq_one_letter_code
_entity_poly.pdbx_strand_id
1 'polypeptide(L)'
;MKDSVIIVSGGMDSITLLYDKKDEIALGISFNYGSNHNEREIPFAKMHCERLGIKHITIDLGFMHQYFKSSLLEGADAIPVGHYADDNMKSTVVPFRNGIMLSIAIGIAESNNLKKVLIANHGGDHTIYPDCRPEFIKAIDEAAEAGTFVDVRVVAPYTNITKGEIAAIGKKLGIDYAETWSCYKGGEKHCGKCGTCVERKEALAEAGIEDTTEYEE
;
A
#
# COMPACT_ATOMS: atom_id res chain seq x y z
N MET A 1 -3.64 4.90 22.97
CA MET A 1 -5.09 4.79 22.64
C MET A 1 -5.15 4.51 21.14
N LYS A 2 -5.93 3.53 20.72
CA LYS A 2 -6.06 3.22 19.27
C LYS A 2 -7.01 4.25 18.65
N ASP A 3 -6.45 5.19 17.90
CA ASP A 3 -7.15 6.34 17.31
C ASP A 3 -6.93 6.47 15.79
N SER A 4 -6.34 5.44 15.17
CA SER A 4 -5.96 5.50 13.76
C SER A 4 -6.65 4.43 12.91
N VAL A 5 -6.95 4.79 11.67
CA VAL A 5 -7.24 3.88 10.55
C VAL A 5 -5.93 3.69 9.77
N ILE A 6 -5.66 2.50 9.25
CA ILE A 6 -4.59 2.27 8.29
C ILE A 6 -5.14 1.74 6.97
N ILE A 7 -4.65 2.29 5.85
CA ILE A 7 -4.82 1.65 4.53
C ILE A 7 -3.75 0.56 4.43
N VAL A 8 -4.20 -0.70 4.34
CA VAL A 8 -3.32 -1.87 4.28
C VAL A 8 -3.63 -2.70 3.05
N SER A 9 -2.67 -2.83 2.14
CA SER A 9 -2.84 -3.63 0.91
C SER A 9 -2.51 -5.11 1.12
N GLY A 10 -1.52 -5.43 1.91
CA GLY A 10 -0.88 -6.74 2.04
C GLY A 10 0.54 -6.76 1.43
N GLY A 11 0.97 -5.66 0.84
CA GLY A 11 2.34 -5.45 0.37
C GLY A 11 3.31 -5.10 1.49
N MET A 12 4.61 -5.20 1.21
CA MET A 12 5.71 -5.00 2.18
C MET A 12 5.56 -3.72 3.00
N ASP A 13 5.31 -2.59 2.33
CA ASP A 13 5.35 -1.27 2.96
C ASP A 13 4.18 -1.10 3.93
N SER A 14 2.97 -1.47 3.51
CA SER A 14 1.76 -1.38 4.31
C SER A 14 1.76 -2.34 5.50
N ILE A 15 2.32 -3.55 5.33
CA ILE A 15 2.48 -4.50 6.44
C ILE A 15 3.54 -4.00 7.41
N THR A 16 4.65 -3.44 6.93
CA THR A 16 5.65 -2.85 7.83
C THR A 16 5.05 -1.72 8.65
N LEU A 17 4.28 -0.81 8.03
CA LEU A 17 3.59 0.27 8.75
C LEU A 17 2.54 -0.26 9.75
N LEU A 18 1.82 -1.31 9.39
CA LEU A 18 0.85 -1.97 10.28
C LEU A 18 1.51 -2.45 11.58
N TYR A 19 2.68 -3.10 11.48
CA TYR A 19 3.43 -3.57 12.65
C TYR A 19 4.09 -2.42 13.43
N ASP A 20 4.66 -1.43 12.73
CA ASP A 20 5.32 -0.27 13.35
C ASP A 20 4.33 0.57 14.18
N LYS A 21 3.09 0.69 13.73
CA LYS A 21 2.05 1.52 14.38
C LYS A 21 0.93 0.71 15.04
N LYS A 22 1.08 -0.59 15.26
CA LYS A 22 0.04 -1.51 15.75
C LYS A 22 -0.69 -1.02 17.01
N ASP A 23 -0.01 -0.30 17.88
CA ASP A 23 -0.57 0.18 19.14
C ASP A 23 -1.47 1.42 18.98
N GLU A 24 -1.40 2.09 17.81
CA GLU A 24 -2.23 3.24 17.45
C GLU A 24 -3.44 2.83 16.60
N ILE A 25 -3.40 1.68 15.92
CA ILE A 25 -4.37 1.28 14.90
C ILE A 25 -5.60 0.62 15.53
N ALA A 26 -6.77 1.21 15.27
CA ALA A 26 -8.08 0.66 15.62
C ALA A 26 -8.70 -0.17 14.48
N LEU A 27 -8.42 0.20 13.22
CA LEU A 27 -9.05 -0.38 12.03
C LEU A 27 -8.08 -0.43 10.85
N GLY A 28 -7.95 -1.60 10.21
CA GLY A 28 -7.31 -1.79 8.92
C GLY A 28 -8.34 -1.78 7.79
N ILE A 29 -8.05 -1.10 6.69
CA ILE A 29 -8.89 -1.03 5.50
C ILE A 29 -8.08 -1.49 4.29
N SER A 30 -8.57 -2.50 3.58
CA SER A 30 -8.11 -2.85 2.23
C SER A 30 -9.14 -2.42 1.20
N PHE A 31 -8.67 -2.11 -0.01
CA PHE A 31 -9.52 -1.72 -1.13
C PHE A 31 -9.40 -2.74 -2.26
N ASN A 32 -10.52 -3.32 -2.65
CA ASN A 32 -10.64 -4.09 -3.89
C ASN A 32 -11.09 -3.14 -5.01
N TYR A 33 -10.14 -2.75 -5.87
CA TYR A 33 -10.41 -1.82 -6.96
C TYR A 33 -10.33 -2.49 -8.35
N GLY A 34 -10.41 -3.84 -8.39
CA GLY A 34 -10.36 -4.61 -9.64
C GLY A 34 -8.97 -4.67 -10.24
N SER A 35 -7.92 -4.73 -9.41
CA SER A 35 -6.56 -4.96 -9.90
C SER A 35 -6.26 -6.44 -10.03
N ASN A 36 -5.34 -6.78 -10.93
CA ASN A 36 -4.88 -8.15 -11.18
C ASN A 36 -4.35 -8.87 -9.92
N HIS A 37 -3.96 -8.13 -8.88
CA HIS A 37 -3.29 -8.65 -7.69
C HIS A 37 -4.09 -8.50 -6.39
N ASN A 38 -5.26 -7.86 -6.39
CA ASN A 38 -6.04 -7.69 -5.16
C ASN A 38 -6.40 -8.99 -4.46
N GLU A 39 -6.72 -10.04 -5.24
CA GLU A 39 -7.05 -11.37 -4.68
C GLU A 39 -5.87 -12.01 -3.94
N ARG A 40 -4.64 -11.63 -4.27
CA ARG A 40 -3.43 -12.11 -3.59
C ARG A 40 -3.01 -11.24 -2.41
N GLU A 41 -3.11 -9.92 -2.53
CA GLU A 41 -2.70 -8.98 -1.49
C GLU A 41 -3.64 -8.97 -0.29
N ILE A 42 -4.94 -8.86 -0.51
CA ILE A 42 -5.94 -8.65 0.55
C ILE A 42 -5.93 -9.78 1.61
N PRO A 43 -5.76 -11.07 1.26
CA PRO A 43 -5.64 -12.13 2.26
C PRO A 43 -4.48 -11.94 3.23
N PHE A 44 -3.31 -11.44 2.76
CA PHE A 44 -2.19 -11.13 3.65
C PHE A 44 -2.51 -9.96 4.59
N ALA A 45 -3.12 -8.89 4.07
CA ALA A 45 -3.58 -7.78 4.91
C ALA A 45 -4.51 -8.24 6.04
N LYS A 46 -5.49 -9.07 5.69
CA LYS A 46 -6.43 -9.65 6.64
C LYS A 46 -5.72 -10.51 7.70
N MET A 47 -4.86 -11.44 7.26
CA MET A 47 -4.11 -12.33 8.13
C MET A 47 -3.26 -11.56 9.16
N HIS A 48 -2.53 -10.53 8.72
CA HIS A 48 -1.69 -9.75 9.61
C HIS A 48 -2.52 -8.90 10.59
N CYS A 49 -3.64 -8.32 10.14
CA CYS A 49 -4.57 -7.63 11.03
C CYS A 49 -5.13 -8.58 12.10
N GLU A 50 -5.56 -9.79 11.72
CA GLU A 50 -6.06 -10.82 12.65
C GLU A 50 -4.98 -11.22 13.66
N ARG A 51 -3.74 -11.45 13.22
CA ARG A 51 -2.58 -11.77 14.07
C ARG A 51 -2.32 -10.70 15.14
N LEU A 52 -2.55 -9.42 14.79
CA LEU A 52 -2.37 -8.28 15.69
C LEU A 52 -3.63 -7.90 16.49
N GLY A 53 -4.73 -8.62 16.32
CA GLY A 53 -6.01 -8.30 16.97
C GLY A 53 -6.59 -6.96 16.51
N ILE A 54 -6.33 -6.56 15.26
CA ILE A 54 -6.84 -5.34 14.63
C ILE A 54 -8.02 -5.71 13.74
N LYS A 55 -9.14 -5.01 13.90
CA LYS A 55 -10.30 -5.20 13.03
C LYS A 55 -9.91 -4.85 11.59
N HIS A 56 -10.30 -5.69 10.63
CA HIS A 56 -10.06 -5.46 9.21
C HIS A 56 -11.36 -5.44 8.42
N ILE A 57 -11.45 -4.53 7.46
CA ILE A 57 -12.55 -4.47 6.49
C ILE A 57 -11.99 -4.34 5.07
N THR A 58 -12.74 -4.85 4.11
CA THR A 58 -12.45 -4.66 2.68
C THR A 58 -13.54 -3.80 2.06
N ILE A 59 -13.15 -2.75 1.34
CA ILE A 59 -14.05 -1.85 0.60
C ILE A 59 -13.96 -2.20 -0.87
N ASP A 60 -15.11 -2.43 -1.50
CA ASP A 60 -15.18 -2.69 -2.94
C ASP A 60 -15.25 -1.37 -3.72
N LEU A 61 -14.29 -1.18 -4.62
CA LEU A 61 -14.19 -0.08 -5.57
C LEU A 61 -14.19 -0.64 -7.02
N GLY A 62 -14.88 -1.73 -7.26
CA GLY A 62 -14.91 -2.42 -8.56
C GLY A 62 -15.28 -1.54 -9.76
N PHE A 63 -15.96 -0.39 -9.54
CA PHE A 63 -16.20 0.58 -10.60
C PHE A 63 -14.90 1.13 -11.23
N MET A 64 -13.78 1.11 -10.52
CA MET A 64 -12.52 1.69 -11.02
C MET A 64 -12.01 0.94 -12.26
N HIS A 65 -12.12 -0.39 -12.32
CA HIS A 65 -11.69 -1.13 -13.51
C HIS A 65 -12.58 -0.86 -14.75
N GLN A 66 -13.81 -0.36 -14.54
CA GLN A 66 -14.74 -0.06 -15.63
C GLN A 66 -14.48 1.33 -16.27
N TYR A 67 -14.02 2.28 -15.48
CA TYR A 67 -13.90 3.68 -15.91
C TYR A 67 -12.47 4.20 -15.99
N PHE A 68 -11.51 3.53 -15.35
CA PHE A 68 -10.11 3.95 -15.32
C PHE A 68 -9.26 3.09 -16.26
N LYS A 69 -8.16 3.65 -16.73
CA LYS A 69 -7.20 2.97 -17.60
C LYS A 69 -5.88 2.82 -16.87
N SER A 70 -5.43 1.60 -16.68
CA SER A 70 -4.13 1.25 -16.13
C SER A 70 -3.82 -0.21 -16.44
N SER A 71 -2.55 -0.55 -16.67
CA SER A 71 -2.12 -1.95 -16.84
C SER A 71 -2.26 -2.79 -15.56
N LEU A 72 -2.52 -2.17 -14.41
CA LEU A 72 -2.80 -2.90 -13.16
C LEU A 72 -4.24 -3.40 -13.04
N LEU A 73 -5.16 -2.89 -13.85
CA LEU A 73 -6.58 -3.25 -13.75
C LEU A 73 -6.88 -4.50 -14.57
N GLU A 74 -7.86 -5.30 -14.12
CA GLU A 74 -8.29 -6.53 -14.77
C GLU A 74 -8.70 -6.29 -16.23
N GLY A 75 -8.21 -7.14 -17.11
CA GLY A 75 -8.50 -7.07 -18.56
C GLY A 75 -7.72 -5.99 -19.31
N ALA A 76 -6.78 -5.31 -18.68
CA ALA A 76 -5.93 -4.31 -19.32
C ALA A 76 -4.72 -4.91 -20.05
N ASP A 77 -3.89 -4.02 -20.61
CA ASP A 77 -2.64 -4.39 -21.30
C ASP A 77 -1.64 -5.09 -20.37
N ALA A 78 -0.65 -5.77 -20.97
CA ALA A 78 0.38 -6.48 -20.23
C ALA A 78 1.15 -5.57 -19.26
N ILE A 79 1.37 -6.06 -18.04
CA ILE A 79 2.16 -5.38 -17.03
C ILE A 79 3.61 -5.25 -17.51
N PRO A 80 4.21 -4.04 -17.43
CA PRO A 80 5.58 -3.81 -17.85
C PRO A 80 6.57 -4.70 -17.08
N VAL A 81 7.64 -5.07 -17.78
CA VAL A 81 8.80 -5.77 -17.21
C VAL A 81 9.97 -4.79 -17.18
N GLY A 82 10.79 -4.84 -16.15
CA GLY A 82 11.97 -3.99 -16.01
C GLY A 82 12.04 -3.29 -14.66
N HIS A 83 12.93 -2.30 -14.58
CA HIS A 83 13.17 -1.56 -13.33
C HIS A 83 11.97 -0.67 -12.98
N TYR A 84 11.72 -0.51 -11.68
CA TYR A 84 10.57 0.26 -11.16
C TYR A 84 10.58 1.75 -11.59
N ALA A 85 11.76 2.33 -11.80
CA ALA A 85 11.91 3.73 -12.21
C ALA A 85 11.79 3.98 -13.72
N ASP A 86 11.55 2.95 -14.54
CA ASP A 86 11.48 3.09 -16.00
C ASP A 86 10.22 3.83 -16.44
N ASP A 87 10.31 4.58 -17.55
CA ASP A 87 9.19 5.37 -18.10
C ASP A 87 7.94 4.51 -18.43
N ASN A 88 8.14 3.23 -18.76
CA ASN A 88 7.06 2.29 -19.04
C ASN A 88 6.18 2.01 -17.81
N MET A 89 6.68 2.24 -16.58
CA MET A 89 5.92 2.10 -15.34
C MET A 89 4.77 3.10 -15.23
N LYS A 90 4.76 4.19 -16.00
CA LYS A 90 3.64 5.14 -16.05
C LYS A 90 2.31 4.49 -16.45
N SER A 91 2.35 3.39 -17.22
CA SER A 91 1.15 2.62 -17.56
C SER A 91 0.51 1.92 -16.35
N THR A 92 1.25 1.74 -15.25
CA THR A 92 0.76 1.14 -14.01
C THR A 92 0.02 2.14 -13.10
N VAL A 93 0.04 3.43 -13.43
CA VAL A 93 -0.67 4.45 -12.64
C VAL A 93 -2.18 4.23 -12.77
N VAL A 94 -2.84 3.94 -11.66
CA VAL A 94 -4.30 4.01 -11.56
C VAL A 94 -4.63 5.46 -11.16
N PRO A 95 -5.32 6.23 -12.03
CA PRO A 95 -5.50 7.67 -11.83
C PRO A 95 -6.09 8.02 -10.47
N PHE A 96 -5.37 8.86 -9.71
CA PHE A 96 -5.83 9.40 -8.42
C PHE A 96 -6.27 8.33 -7.38
N ARG A 97 -5.70 7.12 -7.47
CA ARG A 97 -6.11 5.97 -6.64
C ARG A 97 -5.96 6.26 -5.14
N ASN A 98 -4.81 6.77 -4.72
CA ASN A 98 -4.58 7.09 -3.31
C ASN A 98 -5.50 8.20 -2.80
N GLY A 99 -5.82 9.19 -3.65
CA GLY A 99 -6.78 10.25 -3.32
C GLY A 99 -8.17 9.70 -3.03
N ILE A 100 -8.66 8.78 -3.86
CA ILE A 100 -9.96 8.12 -3.68
C ILE A 100 -9.95 7.29 -2.39
N MET A 101 -8.94 6.44 -2.20
CA MET A 101 -8.82 5.57 -1.02
C MET A 101 -8.70 6.39 0.27
N LEU A 102 -7.89 7.45 0.27
CA LEU A 102 -7.73 8.35 1.42
C LEU A 102 -9.05 9.07 1.73
N SER A 103 -9.78 9.57 0.73
CA SER A 103 -11.07 10.23 0.94
C SER A 103 -12.08 9.33 1.65
N ILE A 104 -12.15 8.07 1.25
CA ILE A 104 -13.02 7.06 1.89
C ILE A 104 -12.53 6.76 3.31
N ALA A 105 -11.22 6.56 3.50
CA ALA A 105 -10.65 6.26 4.80
C ALA A 105 -10.81 7.41 5.80
N ILE A 106 -10.73 8.67 5.34
CA ILE A 106 -11.00 9.89 6.14
C ILE A 106 -12.46 9.88 6.63
N GLY A 107 -13.43 9.64 5.73
CA GLY A 107 -14.84 9.56 6.13
C GLY A 107 -15.13 8.42 7.11
N ILE A 108 -14.46 7.27 6.96
CA ILE A 108 -14.57 6.15 7.90
C ILE A 108 -13.94 6.51 9.25
N ALA A 109 -12.77 7.18 9.25
CA ALA A 109 -12.12 7.65 10.47
C ALA A 109 -13.05 8.60 11.24
N GLU A 110 -13.60 9.62 10.59
CA GLU A 110 -14.55 10.55 11.18
C GLU A 110 -15.77 9.84 11.76
N SER A 111 -16.40 8.94 11.01
CA SER A 111 -17.59 8.19 11.42
C SER A 111 -17.35 7.33 12.67
N ASN A 112 -16.10 6.97 12.96
CA ASN A 112 -15.71 6.16 14.11
C ASN A 112 -14.98 6.97 15.21
N ASN A 113 -14.98 8.31 15.13
CA ASN A 113 -14.24 9.21 16.04
C ASN A 113 -12.72 8.89 16.11
N LEU A 114 -12.14 8.41 15.01
CA LEU A 114 -10.71 8.18 14.90
C LEU A 114 -10.03 9.44 14.33
N LYS A 115 -8.81 9.71 14.73
CA LYS A 115 -8.12 10.97 14.51
C LYS A 115 -7.12 10.94 13.36
N LYS A 116 -6.75 9.74 12.88
CA LYS A 116 -5.67 9.59 11.90
C LYS A 116 -6.03 8.57 10.83
N VAL A 117 -5.54 8.82 9.62
CA VAL A 117 -5.46 7.86 8.53
C VAL A 117 -3.99 7.65 8.18
N LEU A 118 -3.51 6.41 8.29
CA LEU A 118 -2.14 6.03 8.01
C LEU A 118 -2.03 5.44 6.59
N ILE A 119 -1.01 5.88 5.84
CA ILE A 119 -0.67 5.34 4.51
C ILE A 119 0.84 5.14 4.37
N ALA A 120 1.26 4.10 3.67
CA ALA A 120 2.66 3.66 3.56
C ALA A 120 3.28 3.96 2.17
N ASN A 121 3.04 5.15 1.61
CA ASN A 121 3.77 5.61 0.44
C ASN A 121 5.22 5.95 0.82
N HIS A 122 6.17 5.78 -0.11
CA HIS A 122 7.60 5.97 0.13
C HIS A 122 8.30 6.80 -0.95
N GLY A 123 9.57 7.16 -0.73
CA GLY A 123 10.34 8.03 -1.61
C GLY A 123 10.47 7.53 -3.05
N GLY A 124 10.54 6.21 -3.26
CA GLY A 124 10.61 5.59 -4.59
C GLY A 124 9.37 5.81 -5.45
N ASP A 125 8.20 5.98 -4.82
CA ASP A 125 6.92 6.17 -5.52
C ASP A 125 6.81 7.53 -6.23
N HIS A 126 7.53 8.55 -5.77
CA HIS A 126 7.33 9.96 -6.15
C HIS A 126 7.54 10.23 -7.65
N THR A 127 8.40 9.47 -8.30
CA THR A 127 8.72 9.63 -9.72
C THR A 127 7.56 9.18 -10.60
N ILE A 128 6.85 8.11 -10.20
CA ILE A 128 5.85 7.45 -11.01
C ILE A 128 4.44 7.90 -10.60
N TYR A 129 4.16 7.95 -9.30
CA TYR A 129 2.82 8.17 -8.75
C TYR A 129 2.66 9.58 -8.16
N PRO A 130 1.97 10.51 -8.86
CA PRO A 130 1.77 11.87 -8.35
C PRO A 130 1.07 11.92 -6.99
N ASP A 131 0.17 10.98 -6.72
CA ASP A 131 -0.60 10.86 -5.48
C ASP A 131 0.14 10.12 -4.33
N CYS A 132 1.47 9.94 -4.49
CA CYS A 132 2.39 9.53 -3.42
C CYS A 132 3.34 10.66 -2.99
N ARG A 133 3.35 11.78 -3.68
CA ARG A 133 4.31 12.88 -3.43
C ARG A 133 4.01 13.62 -2.13
N PRO A 134 5.05 14.19 -1.49
CA PRO A 134 4.87 14.95 -0.24
C PRO A 134 3.85 16.08 -0.34
N GLU A 135 3.81 16.78 -1.50
CA GLU A 135 2.88 17.89 -1.74
C GLU A 135 1.43 17.40 -1.79
N PHE A 136 1.20 16.23 -2.38
CA PHE A 136 -0.12 15.62 -2.41
C PHE A 136 -0.57 15.19 -1.01
N ILE A 137 0.30 14.50 -0.26
CA ILE A 137 0.00 14.08 1.11
C ILE A 137 -0.31 15.27 2.00
N LYS A 138 0.46 16.36 1.88
CA LYS A 138 0.19 17.60 2.62
C LYS A 138 -1.18 18.18 2.26
N ALA A 139 -1.51 18.25 0.96
CA ALA A 139 -2.77 18.85 0.51
C ALA A 139 -3.99 18.02 0.97
N ILE A 140 -3.92 16.69 0.92
CA ILE A 140 -5.02 15.83 1.37
C ILE A 140 -5.15 15.84 2.91
N ASP A 141 -4.06 16.00 3.65
CA ASP A 141 -4.07 16.18 5.10
C ASP A 141 -4.75 17.50 5.50
N GLU A 142 -4.39 18.61 4.86
CA GLU A 142 -5.02 19.91 5.06
C GLU A 142 -6.52 19.87 4.70
N ALA A 143 -6.88 19.15 3.63
CA ALA A 143 -8.28 18.97 3.24
C ALA A 143 -9.06 18.13 4.25
N ALA A 144 -8.45 17.09 4.81
CA ALA A 144 -9.05 16.24 5.84
C ALA A 144 -9.30 17.02 7.13
N GLU A 145 -8.31 17.78 7.61
CA GLU A 145 -8.42 18.64 8.78
C GLU A 145 -9.57 19.66 8.61
N ALA A 146 -9.59 20.36 7.48
CA ALA A 146 -10.61 21.37 7.20
C ALA A 146 -12.01 20.82 6.93
N GLY A 147 -12.10 19.56 6.46
CA GLY A 147 -13.34 18.94 5.99
C GLY A 147 -14.02 18.00 6.98
N THR A 148 -13.45 17.80 8.18
CA THR A 148 -13.99 16.90 9.20
C THR A 148 -14.20 17.60 10.54
N PHE A 149 -15.26 17.20 11.28
CA PHE A 149 -15.54 17.77 12.61
C PHE A 149 -14.56 17.32 13.71
N VAL A 150 -13.84 16.23 13.46
CA VAL A 150 -12.91 15.66 14.44
C VAL A 150 -11.44 15.92 14.11
N ASP A 151 -11.18 16.80 13.14
CA ASP A 151 -9.85 17.19 12.66
C ASP A 151 -9.00 15.96 12.29
N VAL A 152 -9.53 15.10 11.39
CA VAL A 152 -8.80 13.92 10.93
C VAL A 152 -7.52 14.32 10.22
N ARG A 153 -6.41 13.66 10.58
CA ARG A 153 -5.10 13.89 9.96
C ARG A 153 -4.67 12.72 9.08
N VAL A 154 -4.05 13.00 7.95
CA VAL A 154 -3.41 12.00 7.11
C VAL A 154 -1.93 11.93 7.46
N VAL A 155 -1.44 10.75 7.83
CA VAL A 155 -0.07 10.52 8.28
C VAL A 155 0.61 9.48 7.40
N ALA A 156 1.69 9.88 6.75
CA ALA A 156 2.48 9.07 5.84
C ALA A 156 3.95 9.03 6.30
N PRO A 157 4.31 8.22 7.30
CA PRO A 157 5.60 8.32 7.96
C PRO A 157 6.78 7.87 7.08
N TYR A 158 6.51 7.14 6.02
CA TYR A 158 7.53 6.60 5.13
C TYR A 158 7.77 7.43 3.87
N THR A 159 7.08 8.56 3.71
CA THR A 159 7.13 9.39 2.49
C THR A 159 8.56 9.75 2.06
N ASN A 160 9.48 9.95 2.98
CA ASN A 160 10.84 10.41 2.70
C ASN A 160 11.93 9.33 2.89
N ILE A 161 11.57 8.08 3.03
CA ILE A 161 12.52 6.97 3.17
C ILE A 161 12.43 6.02 1.98
N THR A 162 13.47 5.20 1.79
CA THR A 162 13.54 4.20 0.73
C THR A 162 12.81 2.92 1.11
N LYS A 163 12.49 2.09 0.14
CA LYS A 163 11.93 0.76 0.39
C LYS A 163 12.90 -0.16 1.13
N GLY A 164 14.21 -0.01 0.92
CA GLY A 164 15.24 -0.71 1.69
C GLY A 164 15.22 -0.32 3.17
N GLU A 165 15.05 0.98 3.48
CA GLU A 165 14.90 1.44 4.86
C GLU A 165 13.61 0.91 5.50
N ILE A 166 12.49 0.83 4.74
CA ILE A 166 11.26 0.19 5.22
C ILE A 166 11.50 -1.29 5.52
N ALA A 167 12.18 -2.01 4.62
CA ALA A 167 12.54 -3.41 4.84
C ALA A 167 13.40 -3.59 6.11
N ALA A 168 14.35 -2.68 6.36
CA ALA A 168 15.17 -2.69 7.57
C ALA A 168 14.35 -2.44 8.86
N ILE A 169 13.30 -1.61 8.79
CA ILE A 169 12.33 -1.45 9.89
C ILE A 169 11.60 -2.78 10.14
N GLY A 170 11.05 -3.40 9.07
CA GLY A 170 10.34 -4.67 9.18
C GLY A 170 11.19 -5.81 9.73
N LYS A 171 12.47 -5.86 9.36
CA LYS A 171 13.45 -6.81 9.94
C LYS A 171 13.54 -6.68 11.46
N LYS A 172 13.63 -5.44 11.97
CA LYS A 172 13.67 -5.17 13.43
C LYS A 172 12.36 -5.56 14.12
N LEU A 173 11.23 -5.48 13.41
CA LEU A 173 9.91 -5.86 13.91
C LEU A 173 9.64 -7.38 13.79
N GLY A 174 10.56 -8.16 13.17
CA GLY A 174 10.43 -9.59 13.01
C GLY A 174 9.40 -10.01 11.96
N ILE A 175 9.17 -9.16 10.94
CA ILE A 175 8.23 -9.45 9.86
C ILE A 175 8.85 -10.48 8.91
N ASP A 176 8.13 -11.56 8.63
CA ASP A 176 8.43 -12.46 7.53
C ASP A 176 7.81 -11.91 6.24
N TYR A 177 8.67 -11.42 5.34
CA TYR A 177 8.19 -10.86 4.09
C TYR A 177 7.67 -11.91 3.09
N ALA A 178 7.91 -13.21 3.28
CA ALA A 178 7.24 -14.25 2.50
C ALA A 178 5.70 -14.21 2.70
N GLU A 179 5.24 -13.66 3.83
CA GLU A 179 3.83 -13.44 4.13
C GLU A 179 3.31 -12.09 3.60
N THR A 180 3.89 -11.54 2.53
CA THR A 180 3.46 -10.31 1.87
C THR A 180 3.42 -10.48 0.36
N TRP A 181 2.61 -9.70 -0.35
CA TRP A 181 2.52 -9.77 -1.79
C TRP A 181 3.00 -8.49 -2.46
N SER A 182 3.82 -8.61 -3.51
CA SER A 182 4.31 -7.45 -4.29
C SER A 182 4.00 -7.55 -5.78
N CYS A 183 3.83 -8.76 -6.32
CA CYS A 183 3.74 -8.96 -7.77
C CYS A 183 2.46 -8.39 -8.37
N TYR A 184 2.59 -7.49 -9.33
CA TYR A 184 1.46 -6.90 -10.06
C TYR A 184 0.67 -7.87 -10.93
N LYS A 185 1.25 -9.03 -11.30
CA LYS A 185 0.57 -10.02 -12.16
C LYS A 185 -0.51 -10.84 -11.46
N GLY A 186 -0.47 -10.95 -10.14
CA GLY A 186 -1.49 -11.68 -9.37
C GLY A 186 -1.50 -13.20 -9.61
N GLY A 187 -0.42 -13.79 -10.14
CA GLY A 187 -0.27 -15.24 -10.35
C GLY A 187 -0.22 -16.05 -9.05
N GLU A 188 0.11 -17.34 -9.15
CA GLU A 188 0.28 -18.19 -7.97
C GLU A 188 1.56 -17.87 -7.22
N LYS A 189 2.62 -17.50 -7.97
CA LYS A 189 3.92 -17.06 -7.46
C LYS A 189 4.22 -15.65 -7.96
N HIS A 190 5.19 -15.00 -7.33
CA HIS A 190 5.71 -13.73 -7.84
C HIS A 190 6.41 -13.95 -9.18
N CYS A 191 6.14 -13.10 -10.19
CA CYS A 191 6.75 -13.28 -11.51
C CYS A 191 8.27 -12.98 -11.55
N GLY A 192 8.82 -12.34 -10.51
CA GLY A 192 10.23 -12.02 -10.40
C GLY A 192 10.75 -10.95 -11.37
N LYS A 193 9.93 -10.43 -12.29
CA LYS A 193 10.34 -9.62 -13.45
C LYS A 193 9.60 -8.26 -13.56
N CYS A 194 8.42 -8.08 -12.95
CA CYS A 194 7.74 -6.78 -12.94
C CYS A 194 8.44 -5.81 -11.99
N GLY A 195 8.22 -4.50 -12.18
CA GLY A 195 8.92 -3.46 -11.41
C GLY A 195 8.90 -3.67 -9.91
N THR A 196 7.76 -4.01 -9.33
CA THR A 196 7.63 -4.26 -7.87
C THR A 196 8.32 -5.54 -7.40
N CYS A 197 8.46 -6.57 -8.25
CA CYS A 197 9.26 -7.75 -7.91
C CYS A 197 10.75 -7.43 -7.91
N VAL A 198 11.21 -6.61 -8.86
CA VAL A 198 12.61 -6.15 -8.92
C VAL A 198 12.91 -5.30 -7.68
N GLU A 199 12.09 -4.30 -7.43
CA GLU A 199 12.24 -3.41 -6.26
C GLU A 199 12.19 -4.17 -4.92
N ARG A 200 11.31 -5.18 -4.81
CA ARG A 200 11.27 -6.07 -3.63
C ARG A 200 12.61 -6.75 -3.37
N LYS A 201 13.20 -7.38 -4.42
CA LYS A 201 14.50 -8.06 -4.31
C LYS A 201 15.60 -7.09 -3.89
N GLU A 202 15.63 -5.92 -4.49
CA GLU A 202 16.60 -4.86 -4.17
C GLU A 202 16.46 -4.39 -2.71
N ALA A 203 15.24 -4.11 -2.26
CA ALA A 203 14.95 -3.65 -0.90
C ALA A 203 15.34 -4.70 0.17
N LEU A 204 15.02 -5.98 -0.06
CA LEU A 204 15.40 -7.05 0.86
C LEU A 204 16.92 -7.24 0.91
N ALA A 205 17.59 -7.20 -0.25
CA ALA A 205 19.06 -7.28 -0.32
C ALA A 205 19.72 -6.09 0.39
N GLU A 206 19.24 -4.86 0.20
CA GLU A 206 19.73 -3.65 0.89
C GLU A 206 19.59 -3.77 2.41
N ALA A 207 18.47 -4.31 2.89
CA ALA A 207 18.23 -4.56 4.31
C ALA A 207 18.99 -5.77 4.88
N GLY A 208 19.70 -6.54 4.02
CA GLY A 208 20.36 -7.77 4.40
C GLY A 208 19.38 -8.85 4.90
N ILE A 209 18.24 -8.96 4.23
CA ILE A 209 17.20 -9.97 4.47
C ILE A 209 17.31 -11.02 3.38
N GLU A 210 17.33 -12.31 3.76
CA GLU A 210 17.21 -13.40 2.81
C GLU A 210 15.80 -13.39 2.20
N ASP A 211 15.73 -13.33 0.87
CA ASP A 211 14.47 -13.35 0.17
C ASP A 211 13.94 -14.77 0.01
N THR A 212 13.02 -15.16 0.86
CA THR A 212 12.34 -16.46 0.86
C THR A 212 11.08 -16.49 -0.01
N THR A 213 10.83 -15.43 -0.78
CA THR A 213 9.68 -15.33 -1.69
C THR A 213 9.76 -16.36 -2.80
N GLU A 214 8.67 -17.05 -3.08
CA GLU A 214 8.56 -17.92 -4.24
C GLU A 214 8.36 -17.13 -5.53
N TYR A 215 9.25 -17.35 -6.50
CA TYR A 215 9.19 -16.75 -7.84
C TYR A 215 8.87 -17.79 -8.89
N GLU A 216 8.25 -17.32 -10.01
CA GLU A 216 8.14 -18.11 -11.25
C GLU A 216 9.54 -18.34 -11.84
N GLU A 217 9.74 -19.48 -12.56
CA GLU A 217 11.00 -19.81 -13.25
C GLU A 217 11.24 -18.93 -14.49
#